data_fcac6045332aad868d794cf2e0aa52d3
#
_entry.id   fcac6045332aad868d794cf2e0aa52d3
#
_cell.length_a   1.000
_cell.length_b   1.000
_cell.length_c   1.000
_cell.angle_alpha   90.00
_cell.angle_beta   90.00
_cell.angle_gamma   90.00
#
_symmetry.space_group_name_H-M   'P 1'
#
loop_
_entity.id
_entity.type
_entity.pdbx_description
1 polymer ?
#
loop_
_entity_poly.entity_id
_entity_poly.type
_entity_poly.pdbx_seq_one_letter_code
_entity_poly.pdbx_strand_id
1 'polypeptide(L)' 'MVPTLALRPREAAKALGISARYLWQLTKDGHIPCVRVGRGTRKTVLYPVAELQAWLARQTAKAEGGEQ' A
#
# COMPACT_ATOMS: atom_id res chain seq x y z
N MET A 1 -0.70 1.26 24.32
CA MET A 1 -0.13 1.43 22.99
C MET A 1 -1.17 1.09 21.95
N VAL A 2 -1.32 1.95 20.98
CA VAL A 2 -2.33 1.76 19.93
C VAL A 2 -1.68 1.09 18.72
N PRO A 3 -2.24 0.00 18.22
CA PRO A 3 -1.68 -0.64 17.03
C PRO A 3 -1.82 0.26 15.81
N THR A 4 -0.87 0.16 14.91
CA THR A 4 -0.89 0.91 13.68
C THR A 4 -1.91 0.30 12.74
N LEU A 5 -2.92 1.09 12.36
CA LEU A 5 -3.96 0.61 11.47
C LEU A 5 -3.68 0.96 10.01
N ALA A 6 -2.93 2.02 9.78
CA ALA A 6 -2.62 2.45 8.43
C ALA A 6 -1.27 3.13 8.43
N LEU A 7 -0.64 3.14 7.26
CA LEU A 7 0.68 3.71 7.08
C LEU A 7 0.61 4.87 6.09
N ARG A 8 1.49 5.84 6.29
CA ARG A 8 1.66 6.89 5.30
C ARG A 8 2.50 6.36 4.15
N PRO A 9 2.49 7.04 3.01
CA PRO A 9 3.19 6.52 1.82
C PRO A 9 4.64 6.16 2.07
N ARG A 10 5.36 7.02 2.77
CA ARG A 10 6.77 6.78 3.03
C ARG A 10 6.97 5.54 3.91
N GLU A 11 6.14 5.42 4.92
CA GLU A 11 6.20 4.28 5.82
C GLU A 11 5.78 3.00 5.11
N ALA A 12 4.76 3.10 4.27
CA ALA A 12 4.28 1.94 3.54
C ALA A 12 5.34 1.44 2.57
N ALA A 13 5.99 2.35 1.87
CA ALA A 13 7.05 1.97 0.94
C ALA A 13 8.17 1.25 1.68
N LYS A 14 8.55 1.79 2.83
CA LYS A 14 9.60 1.18 3.62
C LYS A 14 9.20 -0.20 4.11
N ALA A 15 7.97 -0.32 4.59
CA ALA A 15 7.47 -1.60 5.09
C ALA A 15 7.38 -2.64 3.98
N LEU A 16 7.05 -2.21 2.77
CA LEU A 16 6.95 -3.10 1.63
C LEU A 16 8.30 -3.39 0.98
N GLY A 17 9.31 -2.61 1.32
CA GLY A 17 10.63 -2.81 0.74
C GLY A 17 10.76 -2.29 -0.66
N ILE A 18 9.96 -1.30 -1.03
CA ILE A 18 10.01 -0.70 -2.37
C ILE A 18 10.25 0.79 -2.24
N SER A 19 10.59 1.43 -3.37
CA SER A 19 10.81 2.86 -3.36
C SER A 19 9.48 3.60 -3.23
N ALA A 20 9.53 4.81 -2.69
CA ALA A 20 8.33 5.63 -2.57
C ALA A 20 7.77 5.95 -3.96
N ARG A 21 8.64 6.09 -4.94
CA ARG A 21 8.24 6.38 -6.31
C ARG A 21 7.45 5.21 -6.90
N TYR A 22 7.92 4.00 -6.67
CA TYR A 22 7.23 2.82 -7.17
C TYR A 22 5.87 2.67 -6.47
N LEU A 23 5.85 2.92 -5.16
CA LEU A 23 4.60 2.87 -4.43
C LEU A 23 3.60 3.87 -4.99
N TRP A 24 4.07 5.07 -5.29
CA TRP A 24 3.21 6.10 -5.86
C TRP A 24 2.65 5.65 -7.21
N GLN A 25 3.48 5.00 -8.00
CA GLN A 25 3.05 4.48 -9.30
C GLN A 25 1.93 3.45 -9.12
N LEU A 26 2.10 2.53 -8.18
CA LEU A 26 1.07 1.53 -7.89
C LEU A 26 -0.22 2.19 -7.41
N THR A 27 -0.09 3.24 -6.60
CA THR A 27 -1.23 3.96 -6.09
C THR A 27 -1.99 4.65 -7.21
N LYS A 28 -1.26 5.31 -8.08
CA LYS A 28 -1.84 6.02 -9.21
C LYS A 28 -2.60 5.07 -10.13
N ASP A 29 -2.04 3.92 -10.35
CA ASP A 29 -2.62 2.95 -11.28
C ASP A 29 -3.72 2.10 -10.64
N GLY A 30 -3.95 2.28 -9.34
CA GLY A 30 -4.99 1.54 -8.65
C GLY A 30 -4.65 0.09 -8.40
N HIS A 31 -3.37 -0.24 -8.34
CA HIS A 31 -2.94 -1.62 -8.14
C HIS A 31 -2.67 -1.96 -6.68
N ILE A 32 -2.81 -1.03 -5.78
CA ILE A 32 -2.55 -1.26 -4.38
C ILE A 32 -3.66 -0.65 -3.54
N PRO A 33 -4.09 -1.33 -2.46
CA PRO A 33 -5.15 -0.78 -1.61
C PRO A 33 -4.70 0.46 -0.88
N CYS A 34 -5.51 1.49 -0.92
CA CYS A 34 -5.23 2.73 -0.21
C CYS A 34 -6.52 3.46 0.03
N VAL A 35 -6.50 4.38 0.99
CA VAL A 35 -7.63 5.24 1.27
C VAL A 35 -7.15 6.68 1.27
N ARG A 36 -8.02 7.58 0.89
CA ARG A 36 -7.72 9.00 0.92
C ARG A 36 -8.64 9.65 1.94
N VAL A 37 -8.03 10.32 2.91
CA VAL A 37 -8.79 11.02 3.94
C VAL A 37 -8.42 12.49 3.92
N GLY A 38 -9.40 13.34 4.22
CA GLY A 38 -9.16 14.75 4.23
C GLY A 38 -10.31 15.51 3.60
N ARG A 39 -10.21 16.82 3.59
CA ARG A 39 -11.23 17.69 3.05
C ARG A 39 -10.63 18.62 2.01
N GLY A 40 -11.44 18.97 1.04
CA GLY A 40 -11.05 19.92 0.03
C GLY A 40 -9.86 19.44 -0.77
N THR A 41 -8.86 20.29 -0.88
CA THR A 41 -7.67 19.95 -1.64
C THR A 41 -6.63 19.21 -0.82
N ARG A 42 -6.84 19.15 0.48
CA ARG A 42 -5.88 18.48 1.35
C ARG A 42 -6.33 17.07 1.64
N LYS A 43 -5.75 16.14 0.93
CA LYS A 43 -6.07 14.74 1.12
C LYS A 43 -4.81 13.97 1.45
N THR A 44 -4.92 13.12 2.46
CA THR A 44 -3.81 12.28 2.88
C THR A 44 -4.08 10.87 2.41
N VAL A 45 -3.11 10.28 1.73
CA VAL A 45 -3.22 8.90 1.30
C VAL A 45 -2.69 8.02 2.42
N LEU A 46 -3.47 7.01 2.77
CA LEU A 46 -3.08 6.05 3.80
C LEU A 46 -3.23 4.65 3.26
N TYR A 47 -2.39 3.76 3.74
CA TYR A 47 -2.41 2.36 3.31
C TYR A 47 -2.79 1.50 4.50
N PRO A 48 -4.01 0.94 4.51
CA PRO A 48 -4.45 0.11 5.64
C PRO A 48 -3.57 -1.13 5.76
N VAL A 49 -3.05 -1.36 6.95
CA VAL A 49 -2.12 -2.46 7.18
C VAL A 49 -2.75 -3.80 6.82
N ALA A 50 -3.98 -4.05 7.26
CA ALA A 50 -4.64 -5.30 6.97
C ALA A 50 -4.80 -5.53 5.47
N GLU A 51 -5.14 -4.47 4.75
CA GLU A 51 -5.31 -4.56 3.30
C GLU A 51 -3.98 -4.78 2.60
N LEU A 52 -2.92 -4.16 3.10
CA LEU A 52 -1.59 -4.37 2.54
C LEU A 52 -1.15 -5.82 2.74
N GLN A 53 -1.45 -6.38 3.89
CA GLN A 53 -1.09 -7.75 4.16
C GLN A 53 -1.83 -8.70 3.21
N ALA A 54 -3.11 -8.46 2.99
CA ALA A 54 -3.91 -9.26 2.07
C ALA A 54 -3.39 -9.10 0.65
N TRP A 55 -3.03 -7.87 0.27
CA TRP A 55 -2.50 -7.59 -1.05
C TRP A 55 -1.19 -8.34 -1.29
N LEU A 56 -0.30 -8.34 -0.30
CA LEU A 56 0.97 -9.06 -0.41
C LEU A 56 0.74 -10.55 -0.54
N ALA A 57 -0.21 -11.08 0.20
CA ALA A 57 -0.52 -12.51 0.10
C ALA A 57 -0.98 -12.86 -1.30
N ARG A 58 -1.78 -12.00 -1.92
CA ARG A 58 -2.23 -12.23 -3.29
C ARG A 58 -1.07 -12.16 -4.27
N GLN A 59 -0.12 -11.26 -4.05
CA GLN A 59 1.04 -11.16 -4.92
C GLN A 59 1.92 -12.39 -4.82
N THR A 60 2.06 -12.90 -3.61
CA THR A 60 2.85 -14.12 -3.40
C THR A 60 2.24 -15.30 -4.14
N ALA A 61 0.93 -15.48 -4.02
CA ALA A 61 0.25 -16.57 -4.71
C ALA A 61 0.38 -16.42 -6.22
N LYS A 62 0.28 -15.20 -6.70
CA LYS A 62 0.41 -14.91 -8.11
C LYS A 62 1.81 -15.23 -8.62
N ALA A 63 2.82 -14.85 -7.86
CA ALA A 63 4.20 -15.12 -8.24
C ALA A 63 4.48 -16.61 -8.29
N GLU A 64 3.94 -17.35 -7.35
CA GLU A 64 4.13 -18.78 -7.33
C GLU A 64 3.42 -19.46 -8.48
N GLY A 65 2.24 -18.99 -8.77
CA GLY A 65 1.49 -19.57 -9.87
C GLY A 65 2.01 -19.19 -11.23
N GLY A 66 2.67 -18.09 -11.32
CA GLY A 66 3.10 -17.59 -12.61
C GLY A 66 4.45 -18.12 -12.88
N GLU A 67 5.14 -18.57 -12.74
CA GLU A 67 6.32 -18.85 -13.18
C GLU A 67 7.07 -17.86 -13.47
N GLN A 68 7.82 -17.61 -13.36
CA GLN A 68 8.48 -16.53 -13.70
C GLN A 68 9.52 -16.80 -14.39
#